data_c3fc70be23e6a964f0904f5881a32747
#
_entry.id   c3fc70be23e6a964f0904f5881a32747
#
_cell.length_a   1.000
_cell.length_b   1.000
_cell.length_c   1.000
_cell.angle_alpha   90.00
_cell.angle_beta   90.00
_cell.angle_gamma   90.00
#
_symmetry.space_group_name_H-M   'P 1'
#
loop_
_entity.id
_entity.type
_entity.pdbx_description
1 polymer ?
#
loop_
_entity_poly.entity_id
_entity_poly.type
_entity_poly.pdbx_seq_one_letter_code
_entity_poly.pdbx_strand_id
1 'polypeptide(L)'
;LKSEISRSLIMNRAQRRQQQRAEKKAQQKGGTYNIDMEMIQPWSDVLMKIELPDEVVDGMLDITDEVLQDPDRKNWGDNLAGQIADEPLIPHEMMQKYQISQGGTIFEFLMNVVGEYIKQCSFQQATRVDHDKVKDIQWLTQMKSAWIVSQWEGEYNPIHIHTECSLSTVMYLKVPE
;
A
#
# COMPACT_ATOMS: atom_id res chain seq x y z
N LEU A 1 41.38 15.19 -32.63
CA LEU A 1 40.18 15.78 -32.07
C LEU A 1 38.95 14.98 -32.53
N LYS A 2 38.60 13.93 -31.85
CA LYS A 2 37.30 13.27 -31.97
C LYS A 2 36.76 13.08 -30.55
N SER A 3 35.89 14.00 -30.23
CA SER A 3 34.73 13.98 -29.35
C SER A 3 34.57 12.73 -28.47
N GLU A 4 34.81 12.89 -27.21
CA GLU A 4 34.11 12.20 -26.13
C GLU A 4 32.64 12.51 -26.23
N ILE A 5 31.90 11.75 -27.01
CA ILE A 5 30.47 11.73 -26.93
C ILE A 5 30.16 11.00 -25.60
N SER A 6 29.83 11.79 -24.60
CA SER A 6 29.24 11.38 -23.35
C SER A 6 28.21 10.29 -23.62
N ARG A 7 28.52 9.06 -23.25
CA ARG A 7 27.54 7.99 -23.08
C ARG A 7 26.65 8.41 -21.91
N SER A 8 25.64 9.20 -22.20
CA SER A 8 24.51 9.35 -21.31
C SER A 8 23.95 7.96 -21.09
N LEU A 9 24.34 7.37 -19.97
CA LEU A 9 23.77 6.11 -19.50
C LEU A 9 22.25 6.32 -19.43
N ILE A 10 21.55 5.70 -20.35
CA ILE A 10 20.10 5.61 -20.27
C ILE A 10 19.82 4.72 -19.06
N MET A 11 19.66 5.35 -17.90
CA MET A 11 19.32 4.66 -16.68
C MET A 11 17.95 4.01 -16.88
N ASN A 12 17.86 2.75 -16.52
CA ASN A 12 16.58 2.05 -16.49
C ASN A 12 15.68 2.67 -15.40
N ARG A 13 14.39 2.34 -15.43
CA ARG A 13 13.39 2.90 -14.51
C ARG A 13 13.75 2.69 -13.04
N ALA A 14 14.27 1.54 -12.67
CA ALA A 14 14.72 1.21 -11.33
C ALA A 14 15.91 2.08 -10.88
N GLN A 15 16.89 2.30 -11.77
CA GLN A 15 18.06 3.16 -11.50
C GLN A 15 17.64 4.64 -11.30
N ARG A 16 16.71 5.15 -12.11
CA ARG A 16 16.17 6.51 -11.93
C ARG A 16 15.46 6.69 -10.59
N ARG A 17 14.64 5.70 -10.20
CA ARG A 17 13.99 5.69 -8.88
C ARG A 17 15.01 5.65 -7.74
N GLN A 18 16.03 4.83 -7.87
CA GLN A 18 17.09 4.70 -6.86
C GLN A 18 17.88 6.01 -6.69
N GLN A 19 18.17 6.71 -7.78
CA GLN A 19 18.83 8.01 -7.75
C GLN A 19 17.92 9.09 -7.11
N GLN A 20 16.67 9.18 -7.53
CA GLN A 20 15.70 10.11 -6.94
C GLN A 20 15.49 9.88 -5.44
N ARG A 21 15.51 8.60 -5.00
CA ARG A 21 15.45 8.25 -3.58
C ARG A 21 16.67 8.68 -2.80
N ALA A 22 17.85 8.48 -3.38
CA ALA A 22 19.10 8.94 -2.76
C ALA A 22 19.11 10.47 -2.60
N GLU A 23 18.61 11.20 -3.59
CA GLU A 23 18.47 12.65 -3.55
C GLU A 23 17.41 13.10 -2.53
N LYS A 24 16.24 12.45 -2.50
CA LYS A 24 15.17 12.72 -1.50
C LYS A 24 15.64 12.38 -0.07
N LYS A 25 16.31 11.25 0.15
CA LYS A 25 16.88 10.89 1.47
C LYS A 25 17.92 11.90 1.97
N ALA A 26 18.68 12.50 1.07
CA ALA A 26 19.65 13.54 1.43
C ALA A 26 18.97 14.86 1.88
N GLN A 27 17.71 15.07 1.50
CA GLN A 27 16.95 16.28 1.84
C GLN A 27 16.01 16.09 3.06
N GLN A 28 15.70 14.87 3.46
CA GLN A 28 14.79 14.61 4.57
C GLN A 28 15.54 14.46 5.91
N LYS A 29 15.50 15.51 6.70
CA LYS A 29 15.70 15.43 8.16
C LYS A 29 14.34 15.07 8.77
N GLY A 30 14.31 14.00 9.55
CA GLY A 30 13.15 13.39 10.17
C GLY A 30 11.98 14.33 10.48
N GLY A 31 10.88 14.11 9.78
CA GLY A 31 9.62 14.80 9.96
C GLY A 31 8.47 13.80 10.07
N THR A 32 7.40 14.21 10.71
CA THR A 32 6.15 13.42 10.79
C THR A 32 5.38 13.58 9.48
N TYR A 33 4.86 12.48 8.90
CA TYR A 33 3.96 12.59 7.75
C TYR A 33 2.67 13.31 8.16
N ASN A 34 2.27 14.29 7.37
CA ASN A 34 0.92 14.80 7.39
C ASN A 34 0.12 13.96 6.39
N ILE A 35 -0.80 13.16 6.88
CA ILE A 35 -1.65 12.31 6.04
C ILE A 35 -3.04 12.92 6.03
N ASP A 36 -3.53 13.27 4.85
CA ASP A 36 -4.91 13.66 4.66
C ASP A 36 -5.79 12.40 4.63
N MET A 37 -6.75 12.35 5.53
CA MET A 37 -7.69 11.25 5.66
C MET A 37 -9.11 11.76 5.48
N GLU A 38 -9.87 11.06 4.65
CA GLU A 38 -11.29 11.32 4.46
C GLU A 38 -12.11 10.09 4.86
N MET A 39 -13.08 10.29 5.76
CA MET A 39 -14.04 9.25 6.16
C MET A 39 -15.31 9.43 5.35
N ILE A 40 -15.69 8.43 4.59
CA ILE A 40 -16.85 8.43 3.70
C ILE A 40 -17.81 7.33 4.17
N GLN A 41 -19.06 7.69 4.42
CA GLN A 41 -20.09 6.74 4.83
C GLN A 41 -21.29 6.83 3.90
N PRO A 42 -21.21 6.14 2.72
CA PRO A 42 -22.28 6.20 1.73
C PRO A 42 -23.58 5.53 2.19
N TRP A 43 -23.49 4.53 3.08
CA TRP A 43 -24.62 3.83 3.68
C TRP A 43 -24.29 3.48 5.15
N SER A 44 -24.33 2.20 5.52
CA SER A 44 -23.91 1.71 6.84
C SER A 44 -22.39 1.45 6.90
N ASP A 45 -21.77 1.19 5.76
CA ASP A 45 -20.34 0.90 5.66
C ASP A 45 -19.53 2.20 5.66
N VAL A 46 -18.39 2.18 6.33
CA VAL A 46 -17.49 3.33 6.44
C VAL A 46 -16.28 3.07 5.56
N LEU A 47 -15.96 4.03 4.71
CA LEU A 47 -14.76 4.04 3.90
C LEU A 47 -13.79 5.10 4.43
N MET A 48 -12.51 4.79 4.46
CA MET A 48 -11.45 5.76 4.69
C MET A 48 -10.57 5.85 3.46
N LYS A 49 -10.45 7.04 2.92
CA LYS A 49 -9.50 7.36 1.86
C LYS A 49 -8.33 8.10 2.47
N ILE A 50 -7.14 7.70 2.10
CA ILE A 50 -5.90 8.37 2.51
C ILE A 50 -5.01 8.61 1.31
N GLU A 51 -4.25 9.68 1.34
CA GLU A 51 -3.15 9.93 0.43
C GLU A 51 -1.86 9.42 1.06
N LEU A 52 -1.20 8.49 0.39
CA LEU A 52 -0.01 7.83 0.91
C LEU A 52 1.23 8.68 0.63
N PRO A 53 2.20 8.70 1.56
CA PRO A 53 3.49 9.32 1.31
C PRO A 53 4.19 8.68 0.11
N ASP A 54 4.83 9.50 -0.73
CA ASP A 54 5.58 9.06 -1.92
C ASP A 54 6.55 7.91 -1.60
N GLU A 55 7.22 7.96 -0.45
CA GLU A 55 8.17 6.93 -0.05
C GLU A 55 7.50 5.56 0.13
N VAL A 56 6.28 5.53 0.65
CA VAL A 56 5.49 4.31 0.82
C VAL A 56 5.03 3.78 -0.54
N VAL A 57 4.54 4.68 -1.41
CA VAL A 57 4.12 4.33 -2.78
C VAL A 57 5.31 3.79 -3.58
N ASP A 58 6.44 4.50 -3.55
CA ASP A 58 7.66 4.07 -4.23
C ASP A 58 8.15 2.71 -3.71
N GLY A 59 8.12 2.50 -2.39
CA GLY A 59 8.50 1.24 -1.78
C GLY A 59 7.59 0.09 -2.18
N MET A 60 6.29 0.32 -2.21
CA MET A 60 5.34 -0.68 -2.69
C MET A 60 5.51 -0.97 -4.19
N LEU A 61 5.82 0.04 -5.00
CA LEU A 61 6.13 -0.17 -6.42
C LEU A 61 7.38 -1.04 -6.62
N ASP A 62 8.42 -0.88 -5.79
CA ASP A 62 9.60 -1.74 -5.87
C ASP A 62 9.29 -3.18 -5.45
N ILE A 63 8.51 -3.35 -4.37
CA ILE A 63 8.07 -4.66 -3.91
C ILE A 63 7.24 -5.34 -5.01
N THR A 64 6.29 -4.62 -5.63
CA THR A 64 5.47 -5.19 -6.71
C THR A 64 6.31 -5.52 -7.95
N ASP A 65 7.25 -4.66 -8.32
CA ASP A 65 8.15 -4.92 -9.46
C ASP A 65 9.06 -6.15 -9.17
N GLU A 66 9.50 -6.37 -7.92
CA GLU A 66 10.27 -7.55 -7.51
C GLU A 66 9.42 -8.83 -7.59
N VAL A 67 8.19 -8.80 -7.04
CA VAL A 67 7.26 -9.94 -7.10
C VAL A 67 6.93 -10.30 -8.54
N LEU A 68 6.64 -9.32 -9.39
CA LEU A 68 6.29 -9.56 -10.80
C LEU A 68 7.46 -10.13 -11.62
N GLN A 69 8.71 -9.91 -11.21
CA GLN A 69 9.90 -10.48 -11.86
C GLN A 69 10.25 -11.88 -11.37
N ASP A 70 9.68 -12.34 -10.25
CA ASP A 70 9.91 -13.67 -9.72
C ASP A 70 9.14 -14.71 -10.54
N PRO A 71 9.84 -15.64 -11.24
CA PRO A 71 9.17 -16.70 -12.02
C PRO A 71 8.42 -17.70 -11.14
N ASP A 72 8.79 -17.81 -9.85
CA ASP A 72 8.20 -18.75 -8.89
C ASP A 72 7.09 -18.09 -8.03
N ARG A 73 6.67 -16.86 -8.37
CA ARG A 73 5.62 -16.15 -7.65
C ARG A 73 4.33 -16.97 -7.58
N LYS A 74 3.68 -16.94 -6.44
CA LYS A 74 2.37 -17.60 -6.27
C LYS A 74 1.26 -16.72 -6.85
N ASN A 75 0.52 -17.25 -7.81
CA ASN A 75 -0.71 -16.63 -8.25
C ASN A 75 -1.83 -16.88 -7.21
N TRP A 76 -2.57 -15.85 -6.85
CA TRP A 76 -3.69 -15.90 -5.93
C TRP A 76 -5.05 -15.86 -6.64
N GLY A 77 -5.07 -15.59 -7.94
CA GLY A 77 -6.26 -15.40 -8.77
C GLY A 77 -7.30 -16.50 -8.64
N ASP A 78 -6.88 -17.76 -8.49
CA ASP A 78 -7.78 -18.89 -8.30
C ASP A 78 -8.66 -18.79 -7.03
N ASN A 79 -8.29 -17.91 -6.09
CA ASN A 79 -9.02 -17.66 -4.85
C ASN A 79 -9.88 -16.39 -4.91
N LEU A 80 -9.85 -15.68 -6.04
CA LEU A 80 -10.48 -14.37 -6.22
C LEU A 80 -11.65 -14.47 -7.22
N ALA A 81 -12.55 -13.52 -7.14
CA ALA A 81 -13.74 -13.47 -7.99
C ALA A 81 -13.49 -12.79 -9.34
N GLY A 82 -12.35 -12.15 -9.52
CA GLY A 82 -12.00 -11.39 -10.71
C GLY A 82 -11.76 -12.25 -11.95
N GLN A 83 -11.85 -11.61 -13.12
CA GLN A 83 -11.36 -12.15 -14.38
C GLN A 83 -10.07 -11.43 -14.77
N ILE A 84 -9.03 -11.65 -13.98
CA ILE A 84 -7.71 -11.05 -14.10
C ILE A 84 -6.71 -12.19 -14.23
N ALA A 85 -5.83 -12.09 -15.22
CA ALA A 85 -4.96 -13.21 -15.61
C ALA A 85 -3.87 -13.51 -14.58
N ASP A 86 -3.35 -12.51 -13.88
CA ASP A 86 -2.23 -12.65 -12.95
C ASP A 86 -2.42 -11.75 -11.72
N GLU A 87 -2.62 -12.37 -10.57
CA GLU A 87 -2.81 -11.72 -9.28
C GLU A 87 -1.86 -12.32 -8.25
N PRO A 88 -0.56 -12.03 -8.34
CA PRO A 88 0.43 -12.66 -7.48
C PRO A 88 0.36 -12.17 -6.05
N LEU A 89 0.59 -13.10 -5.10
CA LEU A 89 0.73 -12.77 -3.68
C LEU A 89 1.99 -11.95 -3.44
N ILE A 90 1.85 -10.96 -2.54
CA ILE A 90 2.98 -10.25 -1.96
C ILE A 90 3.36 -10.95 -0.65
N PRO A 91 4.56 -11.53 -0.54
CA PRO A 91 5.05 -12.07 0.73
C PRO A 91 5.15 -10.97 1.79
N HIS A 92 4.61 -11.18 2.98
CA HIS A 92 4.61 -10.18 4.06
C HIS A 92 6.02 -9.74 4.44
N GLU A 93 6.98 -10.67 4.34
CA GLU A 93 8.40 -10.43 4.65
C GLU A 93 9.01 -9.33 3.79
N MET A 94 8.54 -9.14 2.56
CA MET A 94 9.04 -8.08 1.69
C MET A 94 8.65 -6.71 2.24
N MET A 95 7.40 -6.54 2.68
CA MET A 95 6.94 -5.30 3.32
C MET A 95 7.60 -5.07 4.69
N GLN A 96 7.89 -6.15 5.44
CA GLN A 96 8.56 -6.08 6.73
C GLN A 96 10.05 -5.71 6.64
N LYS A 97 10.71 -6.02 5.53
CA LYS A 97 12.11 -5.67 5.28
C LYS A 97 12.30 -4.25 4.77
N TYR A 98 11.29 -3.68 4.12
CA TYR A 98 11.40 -2.37 3.50
C TYR A 98 11.27 -1.26 4.54
N GLN A 99 12.40 -0.58 4.82
CA GLN A 99 12.46 0.50 5.81
C GLN A 99 12.02 1.83 5.20
N ILE A 100 11.29 2.63 5.96
CA ILE A 100 10.90 3.99 5.61
C ILE A 100 11.69 5.03 6.43
N SER A 101 11.84 6.24 5.89
CA SER A 101 12.73 7.27 6.45
C SER A 101 12.34 7.75 7.85
N GLN A 102 11.07 7.65 8.21
CA GLN A 102 10.56 8.05 9.52
C GLN A 102 10.69 6.99 10.60
N GLY A 103 11.27 5.85 10.26
CA GLY A 103 11.42 4.70 11.13
C GLY A 103 10.26 3.71 10.99
N GLY A 104 10.59 2.44 11.18
CA GLY A 104 9.69 1.33 10.94
C GLY A 104 9.68 0.87 9.47
N THR A 105 8.80 -0.05 9.19
CA THR A 105 8.67 -0.72 7.88
C THR A 105 7.40 -0.29 7.16
N ILE A 106 7.30 -0.55 5.86
CA ILE A 106 6.05 -0.38 5.11
C ILE A 106 4.93 -1.20 5.76
N PHE A 107 5.22 -2.43 6.20
CA PHE A 107 4.24 -3.26 6.89
C PHE A 107 3.67 -2.57 8.13
N GLU A 108 4.55 -2.07 9.01
CA GLU A 108 4.13 -1.36 10.24
C GLU A 108 3.33 -0.10 9.92
N PHE A 109 3.75 0.65 8.90
CA PHE A 109 3.01 1.83 8.45
C PHE A 109 1.58 1.47 8.03
N LEU A 110 1.41 0.45 7.17
CA LEU A 110 0.09 0.02 6.72
C LEU A 110 -0.78 -0.50 7.86
N MET A 111 -0.19 -1.25 8.79
CA MET A 111 -0.91 -1.74 9.97
C MET A 111 -1.35 -0.61 10.90
N ASN A 112 -0.55 0.46 11.03
CA ASN A 112 -0.93 1.66 11.80
C ASN A 112 -2.10 2.40 11.14
N VAL A 113 -2.11 2.51 9.81
CA VAL A 113 -3.24 3.09 9.06
C VAL A 113 -4.53 2.29 9.29
N VAL A 114 -4.44 0.97 9.24
CA VAL A 114 -5.59 0.08 9.55
C VAL A 114 -6.05 0.27 11.00
N GLY A 115 -5.12 0.36 11.94
CA GLY A 115 -5.42 0.62 13.34
C GLY A 115 -6.17 1.95 13.54
N GLU A 116 -5.75 3.00 12.86
CA GLU A 116 -6.44 4.30 12.92
C GLU A 116 -7.86 4.22 12.31
N TYR A 117 -8.03 3.53 11.18
CA TYR A 117 -9.36 3.30 10.62
C TYR A 117 -10.30 2.61 11.62
N ILE A 118 -9.86 1.52 12.24
CA ILE A 118 -10.65 0.76 13.23
C ILE A 118 -11.03 1.66 14.40
N LYS A 119 -10.09 2.47 14.88
CA LYS A 119 -10.32 3.43 15.96
C LYS A 119 -11.37 4.46 15.57
N GLN A 120 -11.28 5.06 14.38
CA GLN A 120 -12.25 6.04 13.89
C GLN A 120 -13.65 5.43 13.73
N CYS A 121 -13.76 4.22 13.16
CA CYS A 121 -15.03 3.51 13.08
C CYS A 121 -15.64 3.24 14.47
N SER A 122 -14.81 2.83 15.43
CA SER A 122 -15.26 2.58 16.80
C SER A 122 -15.77 3.85 17.48
N PHE A 123 -15.12 4.99 17.24
CA PHE A 123 -15.58 6.28 17.74
C PHE A 123 -16.90 6.72 17.11
N GLN A 124 -17.08 6.50 15.80
CA GLN A 124 -18.31 6.86 15.12
C GLN A 124 -19.51 6.03 15.59
N GLN A 125 -19.28 4.74 15.90
CA GLN A 125 -20.33 3.83 16.35
C GLN A 125 -20.60 3.91 17.86
N ALA A 126 -19.66 4.44 18.64
CA ALA A 126 -19.81 4.56 20.08
C ALA A 126 -20.84 5.61 20.45
N THR A 127 -21.66 5.30 21.44
CA THR A 127 -22.51 6.30 22.10
C THR A 127 -21.66 7.26 22.95
N ARG A 128 -22.19 8.43 23.30
CA ARG A 128 -21.46 9.39 24.16
C ARG A 128 -20.92 8.78 25.46
N VAL A 129 -21.61 7.80 26.01
CA VAL A 129 -21.21 7.13 27.27
C VAL A 129 -20.03 6.18 27.06
N ASP A 130 -19.86 5.68 25.85
CA ASP A 130 -18.86 4.66 25.53
C ASP A 130 -17.55 5.24 24.95
N HIS A 131 -17.54 6.53 24.58
CA HIS A 131 -16.36 7.17 23.97
C HIS A 131 -15.11 7.06 24.85
N ASP A 132 -15.25 7.21 26.17
CA ASP A 132 -14.10 7.09 27.07
C ASP A 132 -13.57 5.66 27.15
N LYS A 133 -14.46 4.66 27.01
CA LYS A 133 -14.06 3.25 26.94
C LYS A 133 -13.35 2.90 25.64
N VAL A 134 -13.77 3.49 24.52
CA VAL A 134 -13.17 3.24 23.19
C VAL A 134 -11.75 3.77 23.11
N LYS A 135 -11.41 4.85 23.82
CA LYS A 135 -10.05 5.42 23.85
C LYS A 135 -8.98 4.44 24.34
N ASP A 136 -9.35 3.56 25.27
CA ASP A 136 -8.43 2.64 25.91
C ASP A 136 -8.41 1.25 25.27
N ILE A 137 -9.20 1.03 24.20
CA ILE A 137 -9.22 -0.25 23.49
C ILE A 137 -7.93 -0.40 22.68
N GLN A 138 -7.21 -1.47 22.95
CA GLN A 138 -6.09 -1.90 22.13
C GLN A 138 -6.59 -2.88 21.08
N TRP A 139 -6.34 -2.57 19.82
CA TRP A 139 -6.71 -3.40 18.69
C TRP A 139 -5.53 -4.26 18.27
N LEU A 140 -5.76 -5.55 18.14
CA LEU A 140 -4.82 -6.46 17.49
C LEU A 140 -5.24 -6.63 16.04
N THR A 141 -4.42 -6.17 15.13
CA THR A 141 -4.65 -6.30 13.69
C THR A 141 -3.68 -7.31 13.09
N GLN A 142 -4.17 -8.11 12.14
CA GLN A 142 -3.37 -9.07 11.42
C GLN A 142 -3.68 -8.96 9.93
N MET A 143 -2.65 -8.79 9.11
CA MET A 143 -2.77 -8.91 7.68
C MET A 143 -2.87 -10.38 7.30
N LYS A 144 -3.94 -10.78 6.63
CA LYS A 144 -4.13 -12.16 6.17
C LYS A 144 -3.37 -12.42 4.88
N SER A 145 -3.57 -11.54 3.91
CA SER A 145 -2.95 -11.64 2.58
C SER A 145 -2.86 -10.27 1.93
N ALA A 146 -1.93 -10.11 1.04
CA ALA A 146 -1.83 -9.01 0.10
C ALA A 146 -1.47 -9.57 -1.28
N TRP A 147 -2.04 -9.01 -2.34
CA TRP A 147 -1.76 -9.43 -3.70
C TRP A 147 -1.75 -8.24 -4.64
N ILE A 148 -1.14 -8.42 -5.80
CA ILE A 148 -1.07 -7.43 -6.86
C ILE A 148 -2.24 -7.67 -7.80
N VAL A 149 -2.91 -6.60 -8.20
CA VAL A 149 -3.92 -6.60 -9.24
C VAL A 149 -3.39 -5.78 -10.42
N SER A 150 -3.03 -6.45 -11.52
CA SER A 150 -2.62 -5.82 -12.77
C SER A 150 -3.75 -5.95 -13.77
N GLN A 151 -4.65 -4.99 -13.77
CA GLN A 151 -5.85 -5.02 -14.60
C GLN A 151 -5.62 -4.35 -15.95
N TRP A 152 -5.92 -5.06 -17.01
CA TRP A 152 -5.80 -4.62 -18.39
C TRP A 152 -7.18 -4.39 -19.03
N GLU A 153 -7.18 -3.84 -20.25
CA GLU A 153 -8.41 -3.63 -21.00
C GLU A 153 -9.18 -4.95 -21.19
N GLY A 154 -10.45 -4.96 -20.82
CA GLY A 154 -11.32 -6.14 -20.89
C GLY A 154 -11.32 -7.02 -19.63
N GLU A 155 -10.40 -6.82 -18.71
CA GLU A 155 -10.40 -7.48 -17.42
C GLU A 155 -11.25 -6.72 -16.39
N TYR A 156 -11.87 -7.42 -15.46
CA TYR A 156 -12.69 -6.79 -14.43
C TYR A 156 -12.78 -7.62 -13.15
N ASN A 157 -13.03 -6.93 -12.07
CA ASN A 157 -13.46 -7.50 -10.80
C ASN A 157 -14.97 -7.31 -10.65
N PRO A 158 -15.78 -8.38 -10.59
CA PRO A 158 -17.22 -8.27 -10.33
C PRO A 158 -17.46 -7.79 -8.89
N ILE A 159 -18.69 -7.39 -8.59
CA ILE A 159 -19.12 -7.16 -7.22
C ILE A 159 -18.96 -8.46 -6.44
N HIS A 160 -18.18 -8.45 -5.37
CA HIS A 160 -17.88 -9.60 -4.54
C HIS A 160 -17.71 -9.19 -3.07
N ILE A 161 -17.63 -10.18 -2.21
CA ILE A 161 -17.34 -9.99 -0.79
C ILE A 161 -16.06 -10.72 -0.43
N HIS A 162 -15.30 -10.14 0.49
CA HIS A 162 -14.14 -10.81 1.08
C HIS A 162 -14.59 -11.59 2.31
N THR A 163 -14.49 -12.93 2.22
CA THR A 163 -14.78 -13.81 3.33
C THR A 163 -13.58 -13.95 4.26
N GLU A 164 -13.83 -14.29 5.54
CA GLU A 164 -12.79 -14.54 6.54
C GLU A 164 -11.87 -13.35 6.86
N CYS A 165 -12.23 -12.13 6.47
CA CYS A 165 -11.56 -10.91 6.91
C CYS A 165 -12.58 -9.88 7.38
N SER A 166 -12.19 -9.05 8.33
CA SER A 166 -13.03 -7.98 8.87
C SER A 166 -12.86 -6.67 8.12
N LEU A 167 -11.80 -6.55 7.33
CA LEU A 167 -11.43 -5.35 6.61
C LEU A 167 -10.72 -5.70 5.30
N SER A 168 -11.02 -4.97 4.25
CA SER A 168 -10.31 -5.01 2.98
C SER A 168 -9.81 -3.62 2.62
N THR A 169 -8.64 -3.56 1.99
CA THR A 169 -8.03 -2.30 1.54
C THR A 169 -7.59 -2.42 0.08
N VAL A 170 -7.60 -1.30 -0.63
CA VAL A 170 -7.05 -1.22 -1.99
C VAL A 170 -6.06 -0.07 -2.03
N MET A 171 -4.88 -0.31 -2.59
CA MET A 171 -3.86 0.70 -2.83
C MET A 171 -3.67 0.87 -4.34
N TYR A 172 -3.91 2.06 -4.85
CA TYR A 172 -3.67 2.40 -6.25
C TYR A 172 -2.22 2.87 -6.43
N LEU A 173 -1.39 2.04 -7.04
CA LEU A 173 0.02 2.33 -7.30
C LEU A 173 0.27 2.96 -8.67
N LYS A 174 -0.54 2.58 -9.65
CA LYS A 174 -0.54 3.11 -11.02
C LYS A 174 -1.97 3.20 -11.51
N VAL A 175 -2.35 4.36 -11.99
CA VAL A 175 -3.67 4.60 -12.61
C VAL A 175 -3.41 5.05 -14.04
N PRO A 176 -4.15 4.58 -15.05
CA PRO A 176 -4.08 5.11 -16.41
C PRO A 176 -4.39 6.61 -16.43
N GLU A 177 -3.70 7.36 -17.30
CA GLU A 177 -3.99 8.78 -17.58
C GLU A 177 -5.24 8.92 -18.42
#